data_4bd04d87587db2530c0f5e2aa2e8d8bf
#
_entry.id   4bd04d87587db2530c0f5e2aa2e8d8bf
#
_cell.length_a   1.000
_cell.length_b   1.000
_cell.length_c   1.000
_cell.angle_alpha   90.00
_cell.angle_beta   90.00
_cell.angle_gamma   90.00
#
_symmetry.space_group_name_H-M   'P 1'
#
loop_
_entity.id
_entity.type
_entity.pdbx_description
1 polymer ?
#
loop_
_entity_poly.entity_id
_entity_poly.type
_entity_poly.pdbx_seq_one_letter_code
_entity_poly.pdbx_strand_id
1 'polypeptide(L)'
;MVKNFLFKIAKVDSQTKARRGVIHTRAGDIQTPAFVPVATTGVARGLDSRDLVEIGSQCAFCNTYHMHLRPGESIVAAAGGLHRFVNYDKPIFTDSGGFQAFSLGLGREHGIGKIGFFPQEQTTTKNNTEKKLAAVTDDGVEFVSIYDGTKEFLTPERSMQIQSALGSDIIMAFDEFTSPLSDYEYTKKSIARTHAWAIRCLKSRDENQALYGIIQGGEWEDLRVESTNFIVSQPFDGIAIGGSLGKNKLEMAKIIDWIFPLLDSRPRHMLGIGGVDDIFECVSRGVDTMDCVAPTRNGRRASLYLSPESGGNAKNKWRINVDGAKYKSDFGPLDSNCDCMVCKTYSRAFLRHLYTVKEYTFARLAAYHNVYFITKLFEKIRAAIDDGTFDELKKEWLGKESSKEN
;
A
#
# COMPACT_ATOMS: atom_id res chain seq x y z
N MET A 1 -9.49 -4.93 -23.36
CA MET A 1 -8.32 -5.40 -22.57
C MET A 1 -7.10 -4.63 -23.05
N VAL A 2 -6.31 -4.13 -22.11
CA VAL A 2 -5.06 -3.40 -22.39
C VAL A 2 -4.11 -4.30 -23.16
N LYS A 3 -3.52 -3.79 -24.23
CA LYS A 3 -2.75 -4.56 -25.23
C LYS A 3 -1.55 -5.33 -24.66
N ASN A 4 -1.06 -4.97 -23.47
CA ASN A 4 0.13 -5.57 -22.84
C ASN A 4 -0.09 -5.86 -21.34
N PHE A 5 -1.34 -6.11 -20.93
CA PHE A 5 -1.66 -6.47 -19.56
C PHE A 5 -2.37 -7.82 -19.51
N LEU A 6 -1.82 -8.74 -18.73
CA LEU A 6 -2.39 -10.07 -18.55
C LEU A 6 -2.04 -10.60 -17.16
N PHE A 7 -3.01 -11.18 -16.48
CA PHE A 7 -2.77 -11.93 -15.25
C PHE A 7 -2.99 -13.41 -15.46
N LYS A 8 -1.98 -14.21 -15.11
CA LYS A 8 -2.04 -15.68 -15.16
C LYS A 8 -1.86 -16.25 -13.76
N ILE A 9 -2.84 -17.00 -13.28
CA ILE A 9 -2.75 -17.78 -12.04
C ILE A 9 -2.05 -19.10 -12.41
N ALA A 10 -0.92 -19.40 -11.77
CA ALA A 10 -0.15 -20.61 -11.98
C ALA A 10 -0.53 -21.70 -10.96
N LYS A 11 -0.82 -21.33 -9.71
CA LYS A 11 -1.19 -22.26 -8.64
C LYS A 11 -2.12 -21.60 -7.63
N VAL A 12 -3.02 -22.39 -7.07
CA VAL A 12 -3.83 -22.01 -5.91
C VAL A 12 -3.48 -23.00 -4.79
N ASP A 13 -3.25 -22.49 -3.61
CA ASP A 13 -2.96 -23.30 -2.44
C ASP A 13 -4.16 -24.21 -2.08
N SER A 14 -3.89 -25.45 -1.68
CA SER A 14 -4.93 -26.45 -1.44
C SER A 14 -5.68 -26.26 -0.12
N GLN A 15 -5.09 -25.56 0.83
CA GLN A 15 -5.65 -25.38 2.19
C GLN A 15 -6.23 -23.98 2.40
N THR A 16 -5.79 -23.02 1.61
CA THR A 16 -6.22 -21.62 1.69
C THR A 16 -6.70 -21.12 0.33
N LYS A 17 -6.91 -19.81 0.18
CA LYS A 17 -7.17 -19.17 -1.12
C LYS A 17 -5.94 -18.44 -1.66
N ALA A 18 -4.77 -18.65 -1.04
CA ALA A 18 -3.51 -18.09 -1.51
C ALA A 18 -3.22 -18.54 -2.94
N ARG A 19 -2.79 -17.63 -3.79
CA ARG A 19 -2.57 -17.95 -5.20
C ARG A 19 -1.23 -17.40 -5.71
N ARG A 20 -0.56 -18.21 -6.48
CA ARG A 20 0.66 -17.91 -7.20
C ARG A 20 0.30 -17.52 -8.62
N GLY A 21 0.83 -16.42 -9.10
CA GLY A 21 0.56 -15.97 -10.46
C GLY A 21 1.62 -15.01 -10.99
N VAL A 22 1.37 -14.49 -12.19
CA VAL A 22 2.21 -13.49 -12.85
C VAL A 22 1.31 -12.41 -13.45
N ILE A 23 1.56 -11.16 -13.08
CA ILE A 23 1.00 -10.00 -13.77
C ILE A 23 2.02 -9.55 -14.81
N HIS A 24 1.67 -9.71 -16.09
CA HIS A 24 2.46 -9.18 -17.20
C HIS A 24 2.08 -7.74 -17.45
N THR A 25 3.07 -6.85 -17.50
CA THR A 25 2.90 -5.43 -17.80
C THR A 25 3.84 -5.00 -18.92
N ARG A 26 3.66 -3.79 -19.42
CA ARG A 26 4.55 -3.20 -20.41
C ARG A 26 6.01 -3.11 -19.93
N ALA A 27 6.23 -2.82 -18.64
CA ALA A 27 7.56 -2.64 -18.05
C ALA A 27 8.13 -3.92 -17.44
N GLY A 28 7.45 -5.06 -17.58
CA GLY A 28 7.91 -6.35 -17.09
C GLY A 28 6.87 -7.10 -16.26
N ASP A 29 7.31 -8.21 -15.68
CA ASP A 29 6.47 -9.14 -14.96
C ASP A 29 6.52 -8.90 -13.44
N ILE A 30 5.37 -9.09 -12.77
CA ILE A 30 5.26 -9.11 -11.32
C ILE A 30 4.85 -10.52 -10.90
N GLN A 31 5.75 -11.23 -10.21
CA GLN A 31 5.46 -12.53 -9.61
C GLN A 31 4.63 -12.34 -8.36
N THR A 32 3.39 -12.84 -8.32
CA THR A 32 2.48 -12.68 -7.20
C THR A 32 2.48 -13.89 -6.26
N PRO A 33 2.21 -13.72 -4.94
CA PRO A 33 1.99 -12.46 -4.25
C PRO A 33 3.22 -11.55 -4.22
N ALA A 34 3.03 -10.22 -4.22
CA ALA A 34 4.12 -9.26 -4.25
C ALA A 34 3.87 -8.03 -3.35
N PHE A 35 4.96 -7.52 -2.77
CA PHE A 35 4.97 -6.23 -2.11
C PHE A 35 5.27 -5.12 -3.12
N VAL A 36 4.54 -4.01 -3.01
CA VAL A 36 4.72 -2.81 -3.84
C VAL A 36 5.23 -1.68 -2.95
N PRO A 37 6.55 -1.40 -2.90
CA PRO A 37 7.09 -0.31 -2.09
C PRO A 37 6.52 1.04 -2.50
N VAL A 38 6.08 1.84 -1.52
CA VAL A 38 5.53 3.17 -1.79
C VAL A 38 6.64 4.18 -2.02
N ALA A 39 6.70 4.67 -3.26
CA ALA A 39 7.61 5.69 -3.77
C ALA A 39 6.87 7.04 -3.95
N THR A 40 6.42 7.64 -2.85
CA THR A 40 5.49 8.78 -2.79
C THR A 40 5.78 9.90 -3.79
N THR A 41 7.06 10.24 -3.96
CA THR A 41 7.52 11.32 -4.84
C THR A 41 8.51 10.79 -5.90
N GLY A 42 8.22 9.60 -6.43
CA GLY A 42 9.11 8.90 -7.35
C GLY A 42 10.24 8.11 -6.67
N VAL A 43 10.36 8.20 -5.34
CA VAL A 43 11.34 7.42 -4.56
C VAL A 43 10.69 6.83 -3.31
N ALA A 44 11.02 5.59 -2.97
CA ALA A 44 10.74 5.03 -1.66
C ALA A 44 11.63 5.76 -0.65
N ARG A 45 11.02 6.48 0.30
CA ARG A 45 11.75 7.46 1.14
C ARG A 45 13.01 6.89 1.77
N GLY A 46 14.14 7.49 1.41
CA GLY A 46 15.48 7.09 1.84
C GLY A 46 16.17 6.11 0.88
N LEU A 47 15.52 5.68 -0.21
CA LEU A 47 16.05 4.73 -1.19
C LEU A 47 15.98 5.32 -2.59
N ASP A 48 16.99 5.10 -3.40
CA ASP A 48 16.94 5.39 -4.83
C ASP A 48 16.46 4.15 -5.63
N SER A 49 16.35 4.30 -6.95
CA SER A 49 15.92 3.22 -7.85
C SER A 49 16.89 2.03 -7.84
N ARG A 50 18.18 2.27 -7.67
CA ARG A 50 19.22 1.21 -7.59
C ARG A 50 19.05 0.39 -6.33
N ASP A 51 18.76 1.03 -5.19
CA ASP A 51 18.44 0.32 -3.95
C ASP A 51 17.25 -0.62 -4.14
N LEU A 52 16.17 -0.16 -4.82
CA LEU A 52 14.99 -0.99 -5.08
C LEU A 52 15.32 -2.19 -5.99
N VAL A 53 16.13 -1.99 -7.01
CA VAL A 53 16.59 -3.08 -7.90
C VAL A 53 17.46 -4.08 -7.13
N GLU A 54 18.41 -3.61 -6.32
CA GLU A 54 19.29 -4.46 -5.50
C GLU A 54 18.50 -5.26 -4.44
N ILE A 55 17.47 -4.65 -3.83
CA ILE A 55 16.53 -5.31 -2.90
C ILE A 55 15.73 -6.43 -3.60
N GLY A 56 15.62 -6.42 -4.92
CA GLY A 56 14.78 -7.33 -5.68
C GLY A 56 13.32 -6.90 -5.75
N SER A 57 13.04 -5.60 -5.57
CA SER A 57 11.67 -5.08 -5.74
C SER A 57 11.24 -5.20 -7.20
N GLN A 58 10.10 -5.84 -7.43
CA GLN A 58 9.58 -6.09 -8.76
C GLN A 58 8.78 -4.90 -9.33
N CYS A 59 8.37 -3.98 -8.47
CA CYS A 59 7.52 -2.85 -8.83
C CYS A 59 7.62 -1.74 -7.77
N ALA A 60 7.00 -0.59 -8.05
CA ALA A 60 6.90 0.53 -7.11
C ALA A 60 5.53 1.21 -7.21
N PHE A 61 5.11 1.93 -6.16
CA PHE A 61 3.85 2.66 -6.09
C PHE A 61 4.08 4.15 -5.92
N CYS A 62 3.81 4.97 -6.95
CA CYS A 62 3.95 6.41 -6.89
C CYS A 62 2.61 7.10 -6.60
N ASN A 63 2.64 8.21 -5.85
CA ASN A 63 1.42 8.94 -5.54
C ASN A 63 1.15 10.03 -6.59
N THR A 64 0.01 9.93 -7.25
CA THR A 64 -0.47 10.88 -8.25
C THR A 64 -0.58 12.30 -7.68
N TYR A 65 -1.18 12.48 -6.51
CA TYR A 65 -1.30 13.78 -5.84
C TYR A 65 0.04 14.49 -5.67
N HIS A 66 1.05 13.79 -5.16
CA HIS A 66 2.35 14.40 -4.91
C HIS A 66 3.10 14.68 -6.20
N MET A 67 3.04 13.80 -7.18
CA MET A 67 3.70 13.97 -8.48
C MET A 67 3.03 15.05 -9.34
N HIS A 68 1.71 15.23 -9.20
CA HIS A 68 0.96 16.31 -9.82
C HIS A 68 1.35 17.67 -9.25
N LEU A 69 1.35 17.83 -7.94
CA LEU A 69 1.69 19.10 -7.30
C LEU A 69 3.18 19.45 -7.41
N ARG A 70 4.08 18.45 -7.36
CA ARG A 70 5.52 18.63 -7.51
C ARG A 70 6.20 17.35 -8.02
N PRO A 71 6.86 17.36 -9.17
CA PRO A 71 7.22 18.54 -9.99
C PRO A 71 6.11 19.00 -10.93
N GLY A 72 5.00 18.27 -11.05
CA GLY A 72 3.94 18.42 -12.04
C GLY A 72 4.05 17.34 -13.13
N GLU A 73 2.90 16.80 -13.54
CA GLU A 73 2.84 15.72 -14.52
C GLU A 73 3.39 16.12 -15.90
N SER A 74 3.32 17.40 -16.26
CA SER A 74 3.87 17.91 -17.53
C SER A 74 5.41 17.79 -17.57
N ILE A 75 6.08 18.02 -16.44
CA ILE A 75 7.53 17.87 -16.32
C ILE A 75 7.91 16.40 -16.42
N VAL A 76 7.16 15.53 -15.74
CA VAL A 76 7.38 14.07 -15.79
C VAL A 76 7.15 13.54 -17.20
N ALA A 77 6.08 13.99 -17.87
CA ALA A 77 5.80 13.63 -19.27
C ALA A 77 6.90 14.07 -20.23
N ALA A 78 7.40 15.31 -20.07
CA ALA A 78 8.51 15.84 -20.87
C ALA A 78 9.82 15.03 -20.66
N ALA A 79 10.02 14.45 -19.50
CA ALA A 79 11.14 13.54 -19.22
C ALA A 79 10.94 12.13 -19.83
N GLY A 80 9.78 11.83 -20.41
CA GLY A 80 9.42 10.53 -20.99
C GLY A 80 8.71 9.60 -20.03
N GLY A 81 8.00 10.13 -19.02
CA GLY A 81 7.22 9.44 -18.00
C GLY A 81 8.04 9.05 -16.77
N LEU A 82 7.33 8.48 -15.78
CA LEU A 82 7.93 8.12 -14.48
C LEU A 82 9.15 7.22 -14.61
N HIS A 83 9.11 6.18 -15.43
CA HIS A 83 10.21 5.25 -15.61
C HIS A 83 11.55 5.97 -15.93
N ARG A 84 11.52 6.89 -16.87
CA ARG A 84 12.70 7.68 -17.24
C ARG A 84 13.03 8.75 -16.20
N PHE A 85 11.99 9.41 -15.65
CA PHE A 85 12.18 10.47 -14.67
C PHE A 85 12.87 9.98 -13.39
N VAL A 86 12.49 8.77 -12.90
CA VAL A 86 13.09 8.20 -11.69
C VAL A 86 14.17 7.14 -11.97
N ASN A 87 14.46 6.87 -13.25
CA ASN A 87 15.39 5.82 -13.69
C ASN A 87 15.08 4.44 -13.07
N TYR A 88 13.83 3.99 -13.24
CA TYR A 88 13.35 2.70 -12.76
C TYR A 88 12.59 1.98 -13.85
N ASP A 89 13.12 0.84 -14.31
CA ASP A 89 12.67 0.08 -15.48
C ASP A 89 11.65 -1.02 -15.16
N LYS A 90 11.22 -1.13 -13.89
CA LYS A 90 10.22 -2.10 -13.44
C LYS A 90 8.82 -1.50 -13.40
N PRO A 91 7.75 -2.33 -13.33
CA PRO A 91 6.38 -1.87 -13.27
C PRO A 91 6.13 -0.81 -12.20
N ILE A 92 5.41 0.24 -12.57
CA ILE A 92 5.01 1.33 -11.65
C ILE A 92 3.48 1.38 -11.56
N PHE A 93 2.99 1.38 -10.33
CA PHE A 93 1.61 1.70 -9.97
C PHE A 93 1.48 3.19 -9.66
N THR A 94 0.32 3.76 -9.94
CA THR A 94 -0.08 5.07 -9.40
C THR A 94 -1.45 4.97 -8.74
N ASP A 95 -1.64 5.70 -7.62
CA ASP A 95 -2.96 5.90 -7.04
C ASP A 95 -3.77 6.93 -7.84
N SER A 96 -5.04 7.11 -7.47
CA SER A 96 -5.91 8.10 -8.09
C SER A 96 -5.62 9.55 -7.69
N GLY A 97 -4.84 9.77 -6.62
CA GLY A 97 -4.64 11.06 -5.97
C GLY A 97 -5.77 11.45 -4.99
N GLY A 98 -6.90 10.76 -5.03
CA GLY A 98 -8.08 11.04 -4.21
C GLY A 98 -7.80 10.95 -2.72
N PHE A 99 -7.20 9.85 -2.25
CA PHE A 99 -6.91 9.63 -0.83
C PHE A 99 -6.16 10.81 -0.19
N GLN A 100 -5.15 11.36 -0.85
CA GLN A 100 -4.36 12.48 -0.30
C GLN A 100 -5.16 13.77 -0.29
N ALA A 101 -5.96 14.04 -1.35
CA ALA A 101 -6.84 15.19 -1.41
C ALA A 101 -7.87 15.16 -0.26
N PHE A 102 -8.45 13.99 0.04
CA PHE A 102 -9.36 13.80 1.17
C PHE A 102 -8.66 13.85 2.52
N SER A 103 -7.58 13.07 2.71
CA SER A 103 -6.96 12.87 4.01
C SER A 103 -6.31 14.11 4.58
N LEU A 104 -5.80 15.00 3.73
CA LEU A 104 -5.20 16.27 4.15
C LEU A 104 -6.28 17.30 4.57
N GLY A 105 -7.49 17.22 3.99
CA GLY A 105 -8.65 17.99 4.42
C GLY A 105 -9.25 17.46 5.73
N LEU A 106 -9.64 16.20 5.75
CA LEU A 106 -10.32 15.56 6.88
C LEU A 106 -9.42 15.34 8.09
N GLY A 107 -8.13 15.04 7.89
CA GLY A 107 -7.18 14.81 8.98
C GLY A 107 -6.98 16.04 9.87
N ARG A 108 -7.07 17.25 9.30
CA ARG A 108 -7.05 18.51 10.05
C ARG A 108 -8.40 18.84 10.68
N GLU A 109 -9.49 18.53 10.00
CA GLU A 109 -10.84 18.79 10.47
C GLU A 109 -11.21 17.97 11.73
N HIS A 110 -10.66 16.74 11.85
CA HIS A 110 -10.92 15.83 12.96
C HIS A 110 -9.75 15.67 13.94
N GLY A 111 -8.66 16.42 13.78
CA GLY A 111 -7.47 16.28 14.65
C GLY A 111 -6.80 14.89 14.56
N ILE A 112 -7.13 14.11 13.55
CA ILE A 112 -6.64 12.74 13.37
C ILE A 112 -5.36 12.78 12.54
N GLY A 113 -4.23 12.51 13.17
CA GLY A 113 -2.97 12.34 12.46
C GLY A 113 -3.01 11.12 11.54
N LYS A 114 -3.09 11.34 10.21
CA LYS A 114 -3.07 10.34 9.13
C LYS A 114 -4.13 9.23 9.25
N ILE A 115 -5.21 9.44 8.55
CA ILE A 115 -6.23 8.43 8.21
C ILE A 115 -5.53 7.28 7.46
N GLY A 116 -5.62 6.07 7.96
CA GLY A 116 -4.93 4.89 7.39
C GLY A 116 -4.41 3.92 8.47
N PHE A 117 -4.76 4.14 9.73
CA PHE A 117 -4.52 3.25 10.86
C PHE A 117 -5.80 3.06 11.66
N PHE A 118 -5.91 1.89 12.29
CA PHE A 118 -6.92 1.67 13.31
C PHE A 118 -6.85 2.82 14.33
N PRO A 119 -7.99 3.47 14.66
CA PRO A 119 -8.01 4.52 15.66
C PRO A 119 -7.49 3.96 16.98
N GLN A 120 -6.30 4.38 17.40
CA GLN A 120 -5.96 4.26 18.82
C GLN A 120 -6.73 5.36 19.53
N GLU A 121 -7.26 5.06 20.72
CA GLU A 121 -7.95 6.02 21.57
C GLU A 121 -7.15 7.33 21.64
N GLN A 122 -7.67 8.37 20.99
CA GLN A 122 -7.04 9.68 20.98
C GLN A 122 -7.94 10.67 21.69
N THR A 123 -7.34 11.32 22.66
CA THR A 123 -7.87 12.49 23.35
C THR A 123 -8.21 13.58 22.33
N THR A 124 -9.48 13.92 22.27
CA THR A 124 -10.01 15.01 21.46
C THR A 124 -9.53 16.36 22.00
N THR A 125 -8.60 16.99 21.32
CA THR A 125 -8.41 18.45 21.47
C THR A 125 -9.32 19.15 20.46
N LYS A 126 -10.43 19.68 20.97
CA LYS A 126 -11.31 20.59 20.24
C LYS A 126 -10.57 21.91 20.03
N ASN A 127 -10.24 22.25 18.80
CA ASN A 127 -10.08 23.65 18.37
C ASN A 127 -10.85 23.83 17.05
N ASN A 128 -12.04 24.37 17.20
CA ASN A 128 -12.94 24.82 16.12
C ASN A 128 -12.45 26.19 15.63
N THR A 129 -11.79 26.25 14.47
CA THR A 129 -11.76 27.43 13.57
C THR A 129 -10.83 27.26 12.37
N GLU A 130 -10.70 26.06 11.78
CA GLU A 130 -9.89 25.93 10.57
C GLU A 130 -10.76 25.83 9.31
N LYS A 131 -10.42 26.60 8.27
CA LYS A 131 -11.03 26.55 6.93
C LYS A 131 -11.03 25.11 6.40
N LYS A 132 -12.18 24.65 5.89
CA LYS A 132 -12.27 23.38 5.14
C LYS A 132 -11.21 23.39 4.04
N LEU A 133 -10.28 22.44 4.10
CA LEU A 133 -9.17 22.32 3.14
C LEU A 133 -9.51 21.40 1.97
N ALA A 134 -10.62 20.68 2.05
CA ALA A 134 -11.15 19.87 0.95
C ALA A 134 -12.68 19.87 0.98
N ALA A 135 -13.28 19.81 -0.20
CA ALA A 135 -14.74 19.68 -0.39
C ALA A 135 -15.01 18.64 -1.47
N VAL A 136 -15.94 17.72 -1.18
CA VAL A 136 -16.36 16.66 -2.09
C VAL A 136 -17.67 17.06 -2.75
N THR A 137 -17.72 16.94 -4.07
CA THR A 137 -18.93 17.11 -4.88
C THR A 137 -19.14 15.86 -5.74
N ASP A 138 -20.26 15.75 -6.43
CA ASP A 138 -20.47 14.65 -7.38
C ASP A 138 -19.53 14.73 -8.60
N ASP A 139 -19.00 15.90 -8.89
CA ASP A 139 -18.08 16.10 -10.00
C ASP A 139 -16.62 15.79 -9.66
N GLY A 140 -16.22 15.92 -8.40
CA GLY A 140 -14.83 15.70 -7.96
C GLY A 140 -14.54 16.27 -6.58
N VAL A 141 -13.26 16.51 -6.31
CA VAL A 141 -12.73 17.00 -5.03
C VAL A 141 -12.01 18.32 -5.21
N GLU A 142 -12.52 19.36 -4.54
CA GLU A 142 -11.80 20.63 -4.37
C GLU A 142 -10.83 20.51 -3.18
N PHE A 143 -9.58 20.92 -3.34
CA PHE A 143 -8.63 20.95 -2.23
C PHE A 143 -7.62 22.08 -2.38
N VAL A 144 -6.92 22.38 -1.29
CA VAL A 144 -5.86 23.39 -1.25
C VAL A 144 -4.50 22.70 -1.23
N SER A 145 -3.64 23.03 -2.18
CA SER A 145 -2.27 22.52 -2.27
C SER A 145 -1.49 22.82 -0.99
N ILE A 146 -0.86 21.79 -0.41
CA ILE A 146 -0.03 21.93 0.79
C ILE A 146 1.30 22.61 0.53
N TYR A 147 1.66 22.82 -0.74
CA TYR A 147 2.96 23.37 -1.13
C TYR A 147 2.91 24.89 -1.33
N ASP A 148 1.85 25.41 -1.92
CA ASP A 148 1.75 26.81 -2.33
C ASP A 148 0.39 27.47 -2.03
N GLY A 149 -0.56 26.69 -1.51
CA GLY A 149 -1.88 27.19 -1.15
C GLY A 149 -2.83 27.41 -2.34
N THR A 150 -2.47 26.98 -3.55
CA THR A 150 -3.36 27.06 -4.71
C THR A 150 -4.57 26.15 -4.52
N LYS A 151 -5.73 26.58 -5.06
CA LYS A 151 -6.93 25.73 -5.11
C LYS A 151 -6.85 24.84 -6.33
N GLU A 152 -7.09 23.55 -6.10
CA GLU A 152 -7.10 22.51 -7.11
C GLU A 152 -8.45 21.82 -7.13
N PHE A 153 -8.86 21.35 -8.33
CA PHE A 153 -10.08 20.55 -8.50
C PHE A 153 -9.75 19.26 -9.24
N LEU A 154 -9.81 18.15 -8.53
CA LEU A 154 -9.50 16.83 -9.06
C LEU A 154 -10.81 16.10 -9.38
N THR A 155 -11.01 15.80 -10.67
CA THR A 155 -12.13 15.00 -11.18
C THR A 155 -11.62 13.61 -11.61
N PRO A 156 -12.52 12.63 -11.84
CA PRO A 156 -12.13 11.34 -12.41
C PRO A 156 -11.33 11.49 -13.72
N GLU A 157 -11.77 12.35 -14.64
CA GLU A 157 -11.09 12.59 -15.91
C GLU A 157 -9.71 13.22 -15.69
N ARG A 158 -9.62 14.19 -14.76
CA ARG A 158 -8.34 14.84 -14.44
C ARG A 158 -7.35 13.85 -13.83
N SER A 159 -7.82 12.98 -12.92
CA SER A 159 -7.01 11.90 -12.36
C SER A 159 -6.46 10.98 -13.46
N MET A 160 -7.31 10.56 -14.41
CA MET A 160 -6.86 9.72 -15.55
C MET A 160 -5.84 10.44 -16.41
N GLN A 161 -6.05 11.73 -16.73
CA GLN A 161 -5.09 12.55 -17.50
C GLN A 161 -3.73 12.66 -16.81
N ILE A 162 -3.72 12.88 -15.48
CA ILE A 162 -2.48 12.96 -14.71
C ILE A 162 -1.77 11.61 -14.73
N GLN A 163 -2.45 10.51 -14.43
CA GLN A 163 -1.84 9.17 -14.43
C GLN A 163 -1.34 8.77 -15.83
N SER A 164 -2.05 9.16 -16.90
CA SER A 164 -1.59 8.98 -18.28
C SER A 164 -0.30 9.77 -18.57
N ALA A 165 -0.23 11.04 -18.18
CA ALA A 165 0.95 11.87 -18.33
C ALA A 165 2.14 11.36 -17.51
N LEU A 166 1.89 10.81 -16.32
CA LEU A 166 2.91 10.14 -15.51
C LEU A 166 3.42 8.85 -16.17
N GLY A 167 2.61 8.18 -16.98
CA GLY A 167 3.02 7.02 -17.78
C GLY A 167 3.32 5.76 -16.94
N SER A 168 2.61 5.53 -15.85
CA SER A 168 2.67 4.28 -15.06
C SER A 168 2.03 3.11 -15.82
N ASP A 169 2.26 1.86 -15.36
CA ASP A 169 1.74 0.66 -16.00
C ASP A 169 0.35 0.28 -15.48
N ILE A 170 0.14 0.46 -14.18
CA ILE A 170 -1.10 0.15 -13.47
C ILE A 170 -1.58 1.41 -12.77
N ILE A 171 -2.83 1.80 -13.05
CA ILE A 171 -3.46 3.01 -12.54
C ILE A 171 -4.71 2.66 -11.73
N MET A 172 -5.10 3.53 -10.81
CA MET A 172 -6.28 3.35 -9.97
C MET A 172 -7.41 4.28 -10.39
N ALA A 173 -8.63 3.78 -10.38
CA ALA A 173 -9.82 4.59 -10.58
C ALA A 173 -9.94 5.62 -9.46
N PHE A 174 -10.49 6.79 -9.80
CA PHE A 174 -10.76 7.84 -8.80
C PHE A 174 -11.92 7.40 -7.90
N ASP A 175 -11.71 7.44 -6.59
CA ASP A 175 -12.62 6.95 -5.57
C ASP A 175 -12.74 7.94 -4.41
N GLU A 176 -13.82 7.85 -3.66
CA GLU A 176 -13.97 8.58 -2.41
C GLU A 176 -13.63 7.69 -1.22
N PHE A 177 -12.50 7.99 -0.58
CA PHE A 177 -12.12 7.34 0.66
C PHE A 177 -12.94 7.89 1.84
N THR A 178 -13.69 7.03 2.53
CA THR A 178 -14.42 7.41 3.73
C THR A 178 -13.61 7.23 5.00
N SER A 179 -13.77 8.15 5.96
CA SER A 179 -13.21 8.02 7.30
C SER A 179 -13.78 6.79 8.01
N PRO A 180 -13.01 6.09 8.87
CA PRO A 180 -13.55 5.05 9.73
C PRO A 180 -14.60 5.58 10.74
N LEU A 181 -14.76 6.91 10.84
CA LEU A 181 -15.77 7.58 11.65
C LEU A 181 -17.01 7.99 10.85
N SER A 182 -17.04 7.76 9.54
CA SER A 182 -18.19 8.06 8.71
C SER A 182 -19.34 7.12 9.04
N ASP A 183 -20.57 7.66 9.08
CA ASP A 183 -21.77 6.87 9.30
C ASP A 183 -22.20 6.08 8.05
N TYR A 184 -23.21 5.23 8.21
CA TYR A 184 -23.77 4.40 7.15
C TYR A 184 -24.30 5.22 5.97
N GLU A 185 -25.10 6.25 6.24
CA GLU A 185 -25.73 7.05 5.20
C GLU A 185 -24.73 7.84 4.36
N TYR A 186 -23.70 8.39 5.00
CA TYR A 186 -22.61 9.02 4.27
C TYR A 186 -21.84 8.01 3.43
N THR A 187 -21.48 6.85 4.00
CA THR A 187 -20.74 5.80 3.28
C THR A 187 -21.55 5.27 2.09
N LYS A 188 -22.85 5.10 2.23
CA LYS A 188 -23.74 4.73 1.12
C LYS A 188 -23.73 5.76 -0.02
N LYS A 189 -23.76 7.04 0.30
CA LYS A 189 -23.64 8.12 -0.70
C LYS A 189 -22.27 8.13 -1.35
N SER A 190 -21.20 7.88 -0.58
CA SER A 190 -19.84 7.87 -1.09
C SER A 190 -19.57 6.70 -2.05
N ILE A 191 -20.13 5.50 -1.79
CA ILE A 191 -19.99 4.39 -2.75
C ILE A 191 -20.75 4.66 -4.04
N ALA A 192 -21.94 5.26 -3.98
CA ALA A 192 -22.67 5.64 -5.19
C ALA A 192 -21.87 6.64 -6.04
N ARG A 193 -21.23 7.62 -5.40
CA ARG A 193 -20.33 8.58 -6.06
C ARG A 193 -19.09 7.88 -6.63
N THR A 194 -18.43 7.02 -5.85
CA THR A 194 -17.29 6.21 -6.30
C THR A 194 -17.66 5.38 -7.53
N HIS A 195 -18.84 4.76 -7.55
CA HIS A 195 -19.31 4.00 -8.72
C HIS A 195 -19.50 4.89 -9.96
N ALA A 196 -20.12 6.08 -9.80
CA ALA A 196 -20.26 7.03 -10.89
C ALA A 196 -18.90 7.51 -11.42
N TRP A 197 -17.96 7.81 -10.52
CA TRP A 197 -16.59 8.18 -10.88
C TRP A 197 -15.82 7.03 -11.55
N ALA A 198 -16.00 5.79 -11.12
CA ALA A 198 -15.40 4.61 -11.73
C ALA A 198 -15.78 4.48 -13.21
N ILE A 199 -17.04 4.72 -13.56
CA ILE A 199 -17.50 4.73 -14.97
C ILE A 199 -16.87 5.88 -15.77
N ARG A 200 -16.70 7.06 -15.17
CA ARG A 200 -16.03 8.20 -15.80
C ARG A 200 -14.55 7.90 -16.04
N CYS A 201 -13.87 7.24 -15.09
CA CYS A 201 -12.49 6.77 -15.27
C CYS A 201 -12.36 5.78 -16.42
N LEU A 202 -13.26 4.79 -16.52
CA LEU A 202 -13.27 3.83 -17.64
C LEU A 202 -13.40 4.48 -19.00
N LYS A 203 -14.17 5.57 -19.10
CA LYS A 203 -14.36 6.32 -20.35
C LYS A 203 -13.16 7.21 -20.71
N SER A 204 -12.36 7.62 -19.73
CA SER A 204 -11.31 8.63 -19.88
C SER A 204 -9.90 8.05 -19.76
N ARG A 205 -9.76 6.73 -19.49
CA ARG A 205 -8.46 6.07 -19.32
C ARG A 205 -7.65 6.03 -20.60
N ASP A 206 -6.34 6.01 -20.47
CA ASP A 206 -5.43 5.60 -21.55
C ASP A 206 -5.50 4.07 -21.70
N GLU A 207 -5.76 3.58 -22.91
CA GLU A 207 -5.86 2.15 -23.22
C GLU A 207 -4.52 1.39 -23.09
N ASN A 208 -3.41 2.08 -22.93
CA ASN A 208 -2.09 1.48 -22.70
C ASN A 208 -1.78 1.22 -21.22
N GLN A 209 -2.64 1.67 -20.28
CA GLN A 209 -2.47 1.50 -18.85
C GLN A 209 -3.56 0.58 -18.30
N ALA A 210 -3.18 -0.36 -17.44
CA ALA A 210 -4.14 -1.23 -16.76
C ALA A 210 -4.86 -0.44 -15.65
N LEU A 211 -6.18 -0.35 -15.72
CA LEU A 211 -7.02 0.36 -14.76
C LEU A 211 -7.62 -0.60 -13.74
N TYR A 212 -7.36 -0.36 -12.45
CA TYR A 212 -7.97 -1.09 -11.35
C TYR A 212 -9.16 -0.33 -10.78
N GLY A 213 -10.30 -0.99 -10.66
CA GLY A 213 -11.47 -0.49 -9.94
C GLY A 213 -11.30 -0.67 -8.44
N ILE A 214 -11.79 0.28 -7.64
CA ILE A 214 -11.61 0.29 -6.18
C ILE A 214 -12.92 -0.04 -5.48
N ILE A 215 -12.92 -1.09 -4.64
CA ILE A 215 -14.02 -1.47 -3.78
C ILE A 215 -13.96 -0.61 -2.52
N GLN A 216 -15.08 0.05 -2.19
CA GLN A 216 -15.31 0.83 -0.99
C GLN A 216 -16.43 0.20 -0.15
N GLY A 217 -16.93 0.87 0.91
CA GLY A 217 -18.10 0.41 1.69
C GLY A 217 -17.91 0.44 3.21
N GLY A 218 -16.73 0.94 3.70
CA GLY A 218 -16.48 1.09 5.13
C GLY A 218 -16.51 -0.24 5.90
N GLU A 219 -17.20 -0.25 7.03
CA GLU A 219 -17.35 -1.42 7.92
C GLU A 219 -18.68 -2.16 7.74
N TRP A 220 -19.49 -1.82 6.70
CA TRP A 220 -20.81 -2.41 6.47
C TRP A 220 -20.79 -3.47 5.37
N GLU A 221 -21.30 -4.65 5.71
CA GLU A 221 -21.28 -5.82 4.83
C GLU A 221 -22.07 -5.59 3.53
N ASP A 222 -23.29 -5.10 3.64
CA ASP A 222 -24.17 -4.81 2.50
C ASP A 222 -23.55 -3.81 1.52
N LEU A 223 -22.94 -2.74 2.02
CA LEU A 223 -22.25 -1.74 1.21
C LEU A 223 -20.99 -2.31 0.55
N ARG A 224 -20.22 -3.17 1.26
CA ARG A 224 -19.07 -3.87 0.70
C ARG A 224 -19.49 -4.82 -0.41
N VAL A 225 -20.53 -5.60 -0.20
CA VAL A 225 -21.09 -6.52 -1.20
C VAL A 225 -21.61 -5.75 -2.41
N GLU A 226 -22.37 -4.67 -2.21
CA GLU A 226 -22.85 -3.79 -3.28
C GLU A 226 -21.69 -3.25 -4.12
N SER A 227 -20.69 -2.66 -3.47
CA SER A 227 -19.53 -2.10 -4.15
C SER A 227 -18.71 -3.17 -4.89
N THR A 228 -18.56 -4.35 -4.30
CA THR A 228 -17.86 -5.46 -4.94
C THR A 228 -18.58 -5.92 -6.21
N ASN A 229 -19.88 -6.18 -6.14
CA ASN A 229 -20.67 -6.60 -7.28
C ASN A 229 -20.63 -5.57 -8.41
N PHE A 230 -20.72 -4.28 -8.07
CA PHE A 230 -20.60 -3.21 -9.06
C PHE A 230 -19.23 -3.21 -9.74
N ILE A 231 -18.14 -3.19 -8.98
CA ILE A 231 -16.76 -3.14 -9.54
C ILE A 231 -16.46 -4.39 -10.36
N VAL A 232 -16.87 -5.57 -9.89
CA VAL A 232 -16.68 -6.84 -10.62
C VAL A 232 -17.45 -6.84 -11.95
N SER A 233 -18.63 -6.23 -12.00
CA SER A 233 -19.43 -6.14 -13.25
C SER A 233 -18.82 -5.21 -14.30
N GLN A 234 -17.85 -4.36 -13.94
CA GLN A 234 -17.24 -3.40 -14.85
C GLN A 234 -15.96 -3.97 -15.50
N PRO A 235 -15.57 -3.51 -16.71
CA PRO A 235 -14.41 -4.02 -17.46
C PRO A 235 -13.08 -3.41 -16.97
N PHE A 236 -12.83 -3.44 -15.68
CA PHE A 236 -11.53 -3.12 -15.09
C PHE A 236 -10.53 -4.23 -15.37
N ASP A 237 -9.24 -3.90 -15.46
CA ASP A 237 -8.17 -4.87 -15.68
C ASP A 237 -7.73 -5.56 -14.37
N GLY A 238 -8.03 -4.95 -13.22
CA GLY A 238 -7.79 -5.48 -11.89
C GLY A 238 -8.72 -4.87 -10.85
N ILE A 239 -8.65 -5.37 -9.63
CA ILE A 239 -9.51 -4.96 -8.52
C ILE A 239 -8.64 -4.53 -7.36
N ALA A 240 -8.85 -3.33 -6.83
CA ALA A 240 -8.24 -2.84 -5.62
C ALA A 240 -9.25 -2.82 -4.46
N ILE A 241 -8.77 -3.14 -3.27
CA ILE A 241 -9.57 -3.12 -2.04
C ILE A 241 -9.14 -1.89 -1.25
N GLY A 242 -10.03 -0.92 -1.16
CA GLY A 242 -9.79 0.37 -0.51
C GLY A 242 -10.69 0.64 0.68
N GLY A 243 -10.61 1.87 1.19
CA GLY A 243 -11.39 2.36 2.29
C GLY A 243 -10.90 1.91 3.66
N SER A 244 -11.64 2.33 4.71
CA SER A 244 -11.43 1.80 6.04
C SER A 244 -11.80 0.33 6.11
N LEU A 245 -10.88 -0.50 6.55
CA LEU A 245 -11.10 -1.93 6.77
C LEU A 245 -11.40 -2.23 8.25
N GLY A 246 -12.27 -1.42 8.85
CA GLY A 246 -12.67 -1.57 10.25
C GLY A 246 -11.72 -0.91 11.24
N LYS A 247 -11.97 -1.12 12.53
CA LYS A 247 -11.27 -0.49 13.66
C LYS A 247 -10.15 -1.37 14.21
N ASN A 248 -10.11 -2.64 13.81
CA ASN A 248 -9.12 -3.63 14.26
C ASN A 248 -8.95 -4.75 13.22
N LYS A 249 -7.99 -5.64 13.47
CA LYS A 249 -7.64 -6.73 12.55
C LYS A 249 -8.74 -7.77 12.36
N LEU A 250 -9.56 -8.02 13.37
CA LEU A 250 -10.68 -8.97 13.27
C LEU A 250 -11.76 -8.42 12.32
N GLU A 251 -12.05 -7.13 12.41
CA GLU A 251 -12.97 -6.47 11.50
C GLU A 251 -12.42 -6.45 10.07
N MET A 252 -11.11 -6.19 9.90
CA MET A 252 -10.47 -6.28 8.60
C MET A 252 -10.63 -7.68 7.97
N ALA A 253 -10.39 -8.73 8.74
CA ALA A 253 -10.54 -10.10 8.28
C ALA A 253 -12.00 -10.40 7.85
N LYS A 254 -12.97 -9.99 8.65
CA LYS A 254 -14.40 -10.09 8.33
C LYS A 254 -14.75 -9.38 7.01
N ILE A 255 -14.30 -8.13 6.85
CA ILE A 255 -14.57 -7.33 5.64
C ILE A 255 -14.01 -8.05 4.41
N ILE A 256 -12.80 -8.59 4.52
CA ILE A 256 -12.20 -9.34 3.42
C ILE A 256 -13.03 -10.61 3.13
N ASP A 257 -13.49 -11.33 4.16
CA ASP A 257 -14.28 -12.54 4.00
C ASP A 257 -15.64 -12.30 3.32
N TRP A 258 -16.26 -11.12 3.48
CA TRP A 258 -17.48 -10.75 2.77
C TRP A 258 -17.29 -10.54 1.27
N ILE A 259 -16.16 -9.94 0.87
CA ILE A 259 -15.94 -9.52 -0.53
C ILE A 259 -15.25 -10.58 -1.38
N PHE A 260 -14.34 -11.37 -0.81
CA PHE A 260 -13.51 -12.28 -1.59
C PHE A 260 -14.26 -13.40 -2.32
N PRO A 261 -15.37 -13.98 -1.79
CA PRO A 261 -16.17 -14.93 -2.54
C PRO A 261 -16.80 -14.37 -3.82
N LEU A 262 -16.92 -13.04 -3.91
CA LEU A 262 -17.54 -12.33 -5.05
C LEU A 262 -16.52 -11.95 -6.13
N LEU A 263 -15.21 -12.04 -5.82
CA LEU A 263 -14.14 -11.64 -6.74
C LEU A 263 -13.85 -12.73 -7.77
N ASP A 264 -13.66 -12.29 -9.00
CA ASP A 264 -13.25 -13.15 -10.13
C ASP A 264 -11.74 -13.40 -10.17
N SER A 265 -11.23 -13.88 -11.32
CA SER A 265 -9.82 -14.24 -11.53
C SER A 265 -8.88 -13.05 -11.74
N ARG A 266 -9.38 -11.82 -11.87
CA ARG A 266 -8.54 -10.62 -12.03
C ARG A 266 -7.55 -10.45 -10.88
N PRO A 267 -6.41 -9.75 -11.09
CA PRO A 267 -5.47 -9.47 -10.01
C PRO A 267 -6.11 -8.57 -8.94
N ARG A 268 -5.77 -8.84 -7.68
CA ARG A 268 -6.34 -8.20 -6.50
C ARG A 268 -5.26 -7.45 -5.74
N HIS A 269 -5.45 -6.15 -5.57
CA HIS A 269 -4.51 -5.28 -4.88
C HIS A 269 -5.11 -4.77 -3.56
N MET A 270 -4.38 -4.95 -2.47
CA MET A 270 -4.77 -4.42 -1.15
C MET A 270 -4.06 -3.09 -0.91
N LEU A 271 -4.83 -2.00 -0.78
CA LEU A 271 -4.31 -0.65 -0.62
C LEU A 271 -3.90 -0.35 0.83
N GLY A 272 -2.64 0.07 1.01
CA GLY A 272 -2.14 0.67 2.25
C GLY A 272 -1.90 -0.27 3.43
N ILE A 273 -2.09 -1.58 3.27
CA ILE A 273 -1.95 -2.60 4.32
C ILE A 273 -0.66 -3.41 4.10
N GLY A 274 0.12 -3.63 5.18
CA GLY A 274 1.41 -4.34 5.05
C GLY A 274 2.12 -4.60 6.37
N GLY A 275 1.39 -4.90 7.45
CA GLY A 275 1.95 -5.56 8.63
C GLY A 275 2.28 -7.02 8.30
N VAL A 276 3.23 -7.63 9.00
CA VAL A 276 3.62 -9.04 8.74
C VAL A 276 2.42 -9.98 8.86
N ASP A 277 1.66 -9.84 9.92
CA ASP A 277 0.43 -10.61 10.14
C ASP A 277 -0.65 -10.29 9.08
N ASP A 278 -0.83 -9.01 8.72
CA ASP A 278 -1.78 -8.61 7.69
C ASP A 278 -1.40 -9.21 6.32
N ILE A 279 -0.11 -9.34 6.01
CA ILE A 279 0.37 -9.98 4.78
C ILE A 279 -0.11 -11.44 4.71
N PHE A 280 0.12 -12.22 5.76
CA PHE A 280 -0.33 -13.61 5.80
C PHE A 280 -1.85 -13.73 5.71
N GLU A 281 -2.60 -12.88 6.44
CA GLU A 281 -4.06 -12.88 6.42
C GLU A 281 -4.63 -12.50 5.05
N CYS A 282 -4.08 -11.50 4.40
CA CYS A 282 -4.53 -11.07 3.07
C CYS A 282 -4.16 -12.11 2.00
N VAL A 283 -2.93 -12.62 2.02
CA VAL A 283 -2.48 -13.62 1.03
C VAL A 283 -3.26 -14.92 1.18
N SER A 284 -3.53 -15.40 2.41
CA SER A 284 -4.34 -16.61 2.64
C SER A 284 -5.76 -16.51 2.07
N ARG A 285 -6.26 -15.29 1.86
CA ARG A 285 -7.56 -15.01 1.23
C ARG A 285 -7.47 -14.74 -0.27
N GLY A 286 -6.27 -14.71 -0.85
CA GLY A 286 -6.06 -14.59 -2.30
C GLY A 286 -5.76 -13.17 -2.79
N VAL A 287 -5.16 -12.30 -1.96
CA VAL A 287 -4.56 -11.03 -2.39
C VAL A 287 -3.29 -11.29 -3.18
N ASP A 288 -3.11 -10.59 -4.32
CA ASP A 288 -1.96 -10.76 -5.20
C ASP A 288 -0.87 -9.71 -4.99
N THR A 289 -1.26 -8.47 -4.70
CA THR A 289 -0.31 -7.38 -4.49
C THR A 289 -0.75 -6.50 -3.33
N MET A 290 0.22 -5.94 -2.59
CA MET A 290 -0.03 -5.08 -1.43
C MET A 290 0.98 -3.94 -1.40
N ASP A 291 0.50 -2.71 -1.19
CA ASP A 291 1.38 -1.57 -0.94
C ASP A 291 1.34 -1.14 0.53
N CYS A 292 2.43 -0.63 1.03
CA CYS A 292 2.46 0.00 2.34
C CYS A 292 3.67 0.92 2.53
N VAL A 293 3.42 2.08 3.14
CA VAL A 293 4.50 3.00 3.55
C VAL A 293 5.21 2.57 4.84
N ALA A 294 4.68 1.58 5.56
CA ALA A 294 5.17 1.19 6.88
C ALA A 294 6.65 0.80 6.89
N PRO A 295 7.21 0.03 5.96
CA PRO A 295 8.61 -0.35 6.00
C PRO A 295 9.55 0.85 6.06
N THR A 296 9.45 1.79 5.13
CA THR A 296 10.30 2.98 5.11
C THR A 296 9.98 3.96 6.24
N ARG A 297 8.70 4.09 6.63
CA ARG A 297 8.29 4.96 7.73
C ARG A 297 8.79 4.45 9.08
N ASN A 298 8.65 3.16 9.37
CA ASN A 298 9.15 2.52 10.59
C ASN A 298 10.67 2.61 10.66
N GLY A 299 11.37 2.33 9.56
CA GLY A 299 12.83 2.46 9.47
C GLY A 299 13.31 3.83 9.94
N ARG A 300 12.75 4.90 9.39
CA ARG A 300 13.11 6.28 9.79
C ARG A 300 12.81 6.61 11.26
N ARG A 301 12.04 5.78 11.96
CA ARG A 301 11.73 5.89 13.39
C ARG A 301 12.47 4.86 14.23
N ALA A 302 13.61 4.37 13.75
CA ALA A 302 14.43 3.36 14.40
C ALA A 302 13.72 2.01 14.66
N SER A 303 12.56 1.77 14.07
CA SER A 303 11.81 0.52 14.20
C SER A 303 12.11 -0.39 13.01
N LEU A 304 12.89 -1.45 13.24
CA LEU A 304 13.48 -2.30 12.22
C LEU A 304 12.94 -3.73 12.34
N TYR A 305 12.66 -4.37 11.21
CA TYR A 305 12.10 -5.71 11.17
C TYR A 305 13.12 -6.77 11.63
N LEU A 306 12.58 -7.86 12.17
CA LEU A 306 13.32 -9.05 12.57
C LEU A 306 12.58 -10.31 12.11
N SER A 307 13.34 -11.28 11.64
CA SER A 307 12.85 -12.65 11.42
C SER A 307 12.43 -13.33 12.73
N PRO A 308 11.56 -14.35 12.69
CA PRO A 308 11.21 -15.14 13.86
C PRO A 308 12.45 -15.70 14.59
N GLU A 309 13.43 -16.19 13.84
CA GLU A 309 14.65 -16.78 14.35
C GLU A 309 15.55 -15.74 15.08
N SER A 310 15.42 -14.47 14.72
CA SER A 310 16.10 -13.36 15.41
C SER A 310 15.26 -12.70 16.51
N GLY A 311 14.10 -13.33 16.87
CA GLY A 311 13.24 -12.90 17.95
C GLY A 311 12.04 -12.03 17.50
N GLY A 312 11.78 -11.92 16.19
CA GLY A 312 10.57 -11.31 15.66
C GLY A 312 9.32 -12.16 15.97
N ASN A 313 8.26 -11.56 16.45
CA ASN A 313 7.00 -12.24 16.76
C ASN A 313 5.82 -11.26 16.81
N ALA A 314 4.61 -11.77 16.98
CA ALA A 314 3.40 -10.96 17.03
C ALA A 314 3.39 -9.90 18.16
N LYS A 315 4.00 -10.20 19.33
CA LYS A 315 4.05 -9.28 20.47
C LYS A 315 4.88 -8.02 20.18
N ASN A 316 6.03 -8.19 19.49
CA ASN A 316 6.88 -7.07 19.08
C ASN A 316 6.61 -6.62 17.64
N LYS A 317 5.57 -7.17 16.98
CA LYS A 317 5.21 -6.89 15.58
C LYS A 317 6.39 -7.12 14.63
N TRP A 318 7.19 -8.16 14.88
CA TRP A 318 8.42 -8.51 14.16
C TRP A 318 9.40 -7.34 14.05
N ARG A 319 9.58 -6.55 15.14
CA ARG A 319 10.43 -5.35 15.09
C ARG A 319 11.18 -5.14 16.41
N ILE A 320 12.31 -4.43 16.29
CA ILE A 320 12.99 -3.81 17.42
C ILE A 320 13.12 -2.30 17.20
N ASN A 321 13.22 -1.55 18.29
CA ASN A 321 13.60 -0.16 18.24
C ASN A 321 15.10 -0.06 18.55
N VAL A 322 15.91 0.14 17.49
CA VAL A 322 17.37 0.11 17.59
C VAL A 322 17.97 1.29 18.38
N ASP A 323 17.18 2.31 18.69
CA ASP A 323 17.55 3.45 19.55
C ASP A 323 17.70 3.04 21.03
N GLY A 324 17.20 1.88 21.44
CA GLY A 324 17.26 1.40 22.81
C GLY A 324 18.67 1.34 23.38
N ALA A 325 18.83 1.71 24.67
CA ALA A 325 20.14 1.79 25.33
C ALA A 325 20.92 0.47 25.29
N LYS A 326 20.23 -0.66 25.32
CA LYS A 326 20.84 -2.02 25.26
C LYS A 326 21.65 -2.27 23.99
N TYR A 327 21.39 -1.56 22.90
CA TYR A 327 22.11 -1.71 21.64
C TYR A 327 23.37 -0.84 21.53
N LYS A 328 23.72 -0.06 22.57
CA LYS A 328 24.89 0.81 22.55
C LYS A 328 26.20 0.08 22.29
N SER A 329 26.32 -1.14 22.79
CA SER A 329 27.50 -2.00 22.65
C SER A 329 27.13 -3.36 22.05
N ASP A 330 26.05 -3.43 21.27
CA ASP A 330 25.66 -4.65 20.57
C ASP A 330 26.27 -4.65 19.17
N PHE A 331 27.37 -5.39 19.03
CA PHE A 331 28.14 -5.48 17.79
C PHE A 331 27.63 -6.57 16.82
N GLY A 332 26.54 -7.25 17.17
CA GLY A 332 25.88 -8.22 16.27
C GLY A 332 25.12 -7.54 15.13
N PRO A 333 24.79 -8.30 14.07
CA PRO A 333 23.96 -7.82 12.96
C PRO A 333 22.57 -7.47 13.45
N LEU A 334 21.85 -6.66 12.68
CA LEU A 334 20.45 -6.32 13.00
C LEU A 334 19.58 -7.59 13.09
N ASP A 335 19.66 -8.42 12.07
CA ASP A 335 18.99 -9.72 11.97
C ASP A 335 19.99 -10.75 11.46
N SER A 336 20.27 -11.80 12.24
CA SER A 336 21.26 -12.82 11.91
C SER A 336 20.87 -13.73 10.75
N ASN A 337 19.57 -13.79 10.45
CA ASN A 337 19.02 -14.57 9.34
C ASN A 337 18.72 -13.73 8.09
N CYS A 338 19.08 -12.45 8.13
CA CYS A 338 18.91 -11.54 7.00
C CYS A 338 20.23 -11.35 6.25
N ASP A 339 20.21 -11.63 4.97
CA ASP A 339 21.38 -11.51 4.08
C ASP A 339 21.47 -10.18 3.33
N CYS A 340 20.67 -9.16 3.72
CA CYS A 340 20.74 -7.83 3.12
C CYS A 340 22.10 -7.15 3.39
N MET A 341 22.43 -6.18 2.54
CA MET A 341 23.67 -5.40 2.67
C MET A 341 23.85 -4.82 4.09
N VAL A 342 22.77 -4.34 4.70
CA VAL A 342 22.84 -3.73 6.05
C VAL A 342 23.21 -4.74 7.12
N CYS A 343 22.57 -5.92 7.13
CA CYS A 343 22.84 -6.97 8.11
C CYS A 343 24.24 -7.59 7.94
N LYS A 344 24.74 -7.66 6.70
CA LYS A 344 26.10 -8.18 6.40
C LYS A 344 27.19 -7.18 6.79
N THR A 345 26.89 -5.88 6.84
CA THR A 345 27.93 -4.85 6.94
C THR A 345 27.95 -4.14 8.29
N TYR A 346 26.75 -3.91 8.90
CA TYR A 346 26.65 -3.00 10.04
C TYR A 346 26.06 -3.67 11.28
N SER A 347 26.61 -3.29 12.45
CA SER A 347 26.10 -3.75 13.74
C SER A 347 24.92 -2.91 14.24
N ARG A 348 24.15 -3.47 15.19
CA ARG A 348 23.10 -2.73 15.90
C ARG A 348 23.64 -1.49 16.61
N ALA A 349 24.85 -1.58 17.19
CA ALA A 349 25.52 -0.46 17.82
C ALA A 349 25.77 0.69 16.84
N PHE A 350 26.25 0.39 15.63
CA PHE A 350 26.49 1.40 14.60
C PHE A 350 25.19 2.05 14.12
N LEU A 351 24.17 1.24 13.83
CA LEU A 351 22.85 1.76 13.43
C LEU A 351 22.27 2.66 14.53
N ARG A 352 22.36 2.24 15.80
CA ARG A 352 21.97 3.09 16.94
C ARG A 352 22.74 4.39 16.97
N HIS A 353 24.07 4.35 16.79
CA HIS A 353 24.91 5.54 16.74
C HIS A 353 24.41 6.52 15.68
N LEU A 354 24.25 6.09 14.43
CA LEU A 354 23.78 6.92 13.34
C LEU A 354 22.42 7.57 13.63
N TYR A 355 21.48 6.82 14.22
CA TYR A 355 20.19 7.36 14.63
C TYR A 355 20.32 8.44 15.71
N THR A 356 21.14 8.17 16.72
CA THR A 356 21.33 9.08 17.88
C THR A 356 21.94 10.42 17.46
N VAL A 357 22.90 10.40 16.53
CA VAL A 357 23.52 11.61 15.98
C VAL A 357 22.73 12.23 14.83
N LYS A 358 21.55 11.67 14.49
CA LYS A 358 20.66 12.14 13.43
C LYS A 358 21.31 12.13 12.05
N GLU A 359 22.17 11.14 11.78
CA GLU A 359 22.84 11.00 10.50
C GLU A 359 21.83 10.53 9.43
N TYR A 360 21.81 11.19 8.27
CA TYR A 360 20.88 10.87 7.17
C TYR A 360 21.06 9.45 6.63
N THR A 361 22.29 8.93 6.66
CA THR A 361 22.62 7.55 6.26
C THR A 361 21.78 6.52 7.03
N PHE A 362 21.45 6.79 8.29
CA PHE A 362 20.56 5.90 9.05
C PHE A 362 19.22 5.67 8.33
N ALA A 363 18.60 6.73 7.84
CA ALA A 363 17.29 6.63 7.19
C ALA A 363 17.34 5.72 5.95
N ARG A 364 18.43 5.78 5.17
CA ARG A 364 18.67 4.91 4.01
C ARG A 364 18.88 3.46 4.44
N LEU A 365 19.80 3.18 5.35
CA LEU A 365 20.10 1.82 5.81
C LEU A 365 18.87 1.16 6.44
N ALA A 366 18.14 1.89 7.28
CA ALA A 366 16.93 1.40 7.93
C ALA A 366 15.79 1.12 6.93
N ALA A 367 15.58 2.00 5.96
CA ALA A 367 14.59 1.79 4.90
C ALA A 367 14.97 0.61 4.01
N TYR A 368 16.26 0.50 3.64
CA TYR A 368 16.79 -0.60 2.82
C TYR A 368 16.50 -1.95 3.48
N HIS A 369 16.94 -2.12 4.74
CA HIS A 369 16.70 -3.36 5.47
C HIS A 369 15.20 -3.70 5.56
N ASN A 370 14.38 -2.73 5.93
CA ASN A 370 12.94 -2.97 6.12
C ASN A 370 12.21 -3.33 4.81
N VAL A 371 12.55 -2.68 3.70
CA VAL A 371 11.96 -3.03 2.39
C VAL A 371 12.47 -4.38 1.91
N TYR A 372 13.78 -4.66 2.08
CA TYR A 372 14.37 -5.96 1.80
C TYR A 372 13.66 -7.08 2.57
N PHE A 373 13.48 -6.91 3.89
CA PHE A 373 12.80 -7.88 4.74
C PHE A 373 11.39 -8.24 4.21
N ILE A 374 10.58 -7.24 3.89
CA ILE A 374 9.22 -7.50 3.37
C ILE A 374 9.28 -8.13 1.98
N THR A 375 10.18 -7.68 1.10
CA THR A 375 10.36 -8.28 -0.23
C THR A 375 10.72 -9.77 -0.11
N LYS A 376 11.65 -10.12 0.79
CA LYS A 376 12.04 -11.52 1.04
C LYS A 376 10.94 -12.33 1.71
N LEU A 377 10.12 -11.72 2.55
CA LEU A 377 8.93 -12.40 3.10
C LEU A 377 7.98 -12.82 1.97
N PHE A 378 7.72 -11.96 0.99
CA PHE A 378 6.89 -12.32 -0.17
C PHE A 378 7.55 -13.39 -1.06
N GLU A 379 8.89 -13.42 -1.17
CA GLU A 379 9.58 -14.52 -1.85
C GLU A 379 9.37 -15.86 -1.13
N LYS A 380 9.52 -15.89 0.21
CA LYS A 380 9.25 -17.08 1.04
C LYS A 380 7.79 -17.53 0.90
N ILE A 381 6.84 -16.60 0.89
CA ILE A 381 5.41 -16.88 0.69
C ILE A 381 5.17 -17.52 -0.67
N ARG A 382 5.75 -16.98 -1.75
CA ARG A 382 5.62 -17.56 -3.10
C ARG A 382 6.16 -18.98 -3.16
N ALA A 383 7.36 -19.21 -2.62
CA ALA A 383 7.94 -20.55 -2.55
C ALA A 383 7.05 -21.52 -1.75
N ALA A 384 6.54 -21.11 -0.61
CA ALA A 384 5.64 -21.93 0.21
C ALA A 384 4.33 -22.27 -0.50
N ILE A 385 3.76 -21.36 -1.31
CA ILE A 385 2.58 -21.66 -2.14
C ILE A 385 2.97 -22.66 -3.24
N ASP A 386 4.12 -22.49 -3.89
CA ASP A 386 4.61 -23.40 -4.92
C ASP A 386 4.86 -24.80 -4.35
N ASP A 387 5.37 -24.94 -3.12
CA ASP A 387 5.65 -26.19 -2.44
C ASP A 387 4.40 -26.79 -1.73
N GLY A 388 3.33 -26.01 -1.52
CA GLY A 388 2.12 -26.43 -0.79
C GLY A 388 2.29 -26.39 0.74
N THR A 389 3.24 -25.60 1.24
CA THR A 389 3.59 -25.46 2.67
C THR A 389 3.25 -24.05 3.22
N PHE A 390 2.32 -23.33 2.56
CA PHE A 390 1.99 -21.97 2.94
C PHE A 390 1.36 -21.87 4.33
N ASP A 391 0.50 -22.83 4.70
CA ASP A 391 -0.16 -22.84 6.01
C ASP A 391 0.84 -23.13 7.15
N GLU A 392 1.84 -23.99 6.90
CA GLU A 392 2.96 -24.23 7.83
C GLU A 392 3.79 -22.97 8.03
N LEU A 393 4.16 -22.28 6.95
CA LEU A 393 4.88 -21.01 7.02
C LEU A 393 4.07 -19.95 7.79
N LYS A 394 2.77 -19.85 7.55
CA LYS A 394 1.88 -18.93 8.28
C LYS A 394 1.89 -19.24 9.78
N LYS A 395 1.77 -20.52 10.16
CA LYS A 395 1.79 -20.98 11.56
C LYS A 395 3.15 -20.73 12.24
N GLU A 396 4.24 -20.92 11.52
CA GLU A 396 5.59 -20.62 12.01
C GLU A 396 5.73 -19.13 12.38
N TRP A 397 5.29 -18.24 11.49
CA TRP A 397 5.41 -16.80 11.68
C TRP A 397 4.43 -16.23 12.70
N LEU A 398 3.16 -16.61 12.63
CA LEU A 398 2.11 -16.04 13.48
C LEU A 398 1.98 -16.76 14.84
N GLY A 399 2.58 -17.93 14.99
CA GLY A 399 2.33 -18.85 16.08
C GLY A 399 1.08 -19.69 15.80
N LYS A 400 0.94 -20.81 16.49
CA LYS A 400 -0.31 -21.58 16.45
C LYS A 400 -1.42 -20.66 16.95
N GLU A 401 -2.49 -20.49 16.17
CA GLU A 401 -3.71 -19.90 16.69
C GLU A 401 -4.05 -20.61 18.01
N SER A 402 -3.99 -19.85 19.10
CA SER A 402 -4.62 -20.35 20.31
C SER A 402 -6.11 -20.40 19.94
N SER A 403 -6.61 -21.61 19.70
CA SER A 403 -8.03 -21.89 19.74
C SER A 403 -8.58 -21.39 21.08
N LYS A 404 -8.98 -20.15 21.11
CA LYS A 404 -9.90 -19.64 22.10
C LYS A 404 -11.27 -19.68 21.47
N GLU A 405 -11.82 -20.89 21.44
CA GLU A 405 -13.21 -21.07 21.82
C GLU A 405 -13.37 -20.44 23.22
N ASN A 406 -14.10 -19.33 23.25
CA ASN A 406 -15.16 -19.06 24.23
C ASN A 406 -15.74 -17.67 23.95
#